data_5068b1af4358b802c956fca4c11ea345
#
_entry.id   5068b1af4358b802c956fca4c11ea345
#
_cell.length_a   1.000
_cell.length_b   1.000
_cell.length_c   1.000
_cell.angle_alpha   90.00
_cell.angle_beta   90.00
_cell.angle_gamma   90.00
#
_symmetry.space_group_name_H-M   'P 1'
#
loop_
_entity.id
_entity.type
_entity.pdbx_description
1 polymer ?
#
loop_
_entity_poly.entity_id
_entity_poly.type
_entity_poly.pdbx_seq_one_letter_code
_entity_poly.pdbx_strand_id
1 'polypeptide(L)'
;MFQEQKIKEIARQIRRDIVTMIHAAGSGHPGGSLSAADLLATLYFTDQFRCDPSSPNWAERDRFILSKGHTAPVIYSVLARRGFFPPEELLTLRRFGSRLQGHPKKDATPGLDCSSGSLGQGLSIANGIAFALQRRGSDARVYCLMGDGELQEGQVWEAAMFAPQHGLDNICALVDYNNVQLDGRVDEIKEVQPLREKLEAFRWNVIETDGHDVSAIYSAYQAARA
;
A
#
# COMPACT_ATOMS: atom_id res chain seq x y z
N MET A 1 18.02 9.21 9.69
CA MET A 1 17.72 8.91 11.12
C MET A 1 16.21 9.02 11.28
N PHE A 2 15.55 8.01 11.83
CA PHE A 2 14.10 7.98 12.07
C PHE A 2 13.68 9.12 13.02
N GLN A 3 12.65 9.87 12.66
CA GLN A 3 12.12 11.00 13.43
C GLN A 3 10.61 10.82 13.59
N GLU A 4 10.21 10.12 14.63
CA GLU A 4 8.82 9.74 14.90
C GLU A 4 7.84 10.90 14.79
N GLN A 5 8.13 12.03 15.47
CA GLN A 5 7.26 13.20 15.49
C GLN A 5 7.02 13.78 14.09
N LYS A 6 8.06 13.81 13.26
CA LYS A 6 7.95 14.27 11.86
C LYS A 6 7.04 13.34 11.03
N ILE A 7 7.15 12.03 11.23
CA ILE A 7 6.30 11.07 10.51
C ILE A 7 4.85 11.20 10.97
N LYS A 8 4.58 11.39 12.26
CA LYS A 8 3.24 11.67 12.80
C LYS A 8 2.62 12.94 12.19
N GLU A 9 3.41 13.99 12.00
CA GLU A 9 2.94 15.22 11.35
C GLU A 9 2.61 15.01 9.87
N ILE A 10 3.44 14.24 9.16
CA ILE A 10 3.19 13.85 7.76
C ILE A 10 1.91 13.01 7.68
N ALA A 11 1.74 12.00 8.52
CA ALA A 11 0.54 11.17 8.55
C ALA A 11 -0.73 12.00 8.83
N ARG A 12 -0.64 12.98 9.74
CA ARG A 12 -1.72 13.93 10.00
C ARG A 12 -2.04 14.77 8.76
N GLN A 13 -1.02 15.24 8.03
CA GLN A 13 -1.23 15.99 6.79
C GLN A 13 -1.87 15.12 5.71
N ILE A 14 -1.41 13.87 5.56
CA ILE A 14 -2.01 12.90 4.63
C ILE A 14 -3.51 12.71 4.94
N ARG A 15 -3.89 12.56 6.21
CA ARG A 15 -5.31 12.46 6.62
C ARG A 15 -6.12 13.69 6.25
N ARG A 16 -5.57 14.89 6.45
CA ARG A 16 -6.22 16.14 6.01
C ARG A 16 -6.42 16.17 4.51
N ASP A 17 -5.41 15.81 3.74
CA ASP A 17 -5.49 15.75 2.28
C ASP A 17 -6.57 14.76 1.82
N ILE A 18 -6.64 13.55 2.42
CA ILE A 18 -7.65 12.53 2.12
C ILE A 18 -9.06 13.09 2.31
N VAL A 19 -9.33 13.68 3.47
CA VAL A 19 -10.66 14.24 3.78
C VAL A 19 -10.99 15.40 2.82
N THR A 20 -10.04 16.29 2.60
CA THR A 20 -10.25 17.47 1.74
C THR A 20 -10.49 17.08 0.28
N MET A 21 -9.69 16.15 -0.29
CA MET A 21 -9.87 15.75 -1.68
C MET A 21 -11.14 14.96 -1.90
N ILE A 22 -11.54 14.07 -0.97
CA ILE A 22 -12.77 13.29 -1.05
C ILE A 22 -13.99 14.23 -0.92
N HIS A 23 -13.95 15.20 0.00
CA HIS A 23 -14.99 16.20 0.16
C HIS A 23 -15.16 17.02 -1.14
N ALA A 24 -14.05 17.51 -1.71
CA ALA A 24 -14.08 18.27 -2.98
C ALA A 24 -14.59 17.46 -4.17
N ALA A 25 -14.36 16.15 -4.15
CA ALA A 25 -14.86 15.23 -5.19
C ALA A 25 -16.33 14.83 -5.00
N GLY A 26 -16.91 15.03 -3.80
CA GLY A 26 -18.25 14.57 -3.44
C GLY A 26 -18.42 13.04 -3.43
N SER A 27 -17.32 12.29 -3.57
CA SER A 27 -17.33 10.81 -3.58
C SER A 27 -15.94 10.24 -3.33
N GLY A 28 -15.87 9.05 -2.71
CA GLY A 28 -14.60 8.37 -2.41
C GLY A 28 -14.72 7.40 -1.24
N HIS A 29 -13.60 6.80 -0.87
CA HIS A 29 -13.52 5.81 0.19
C HIS A 29 -12.59 6.32 1.32
N PRO A 30 -13.12 7.05 2.32
CA PRO A 30 -12.27 7.65 3.37
C PRO A 30 -11.71 6.62 4.35
N GLY A 31 -12.49 5.63 4.79
CA GLY A 31 -12.14 4.72 5.87
C GLY A 31 -10.81 4.00 5.64
N GLY A 32 -10.71 3.18 4.60
CA GLY A 32 -9.49 2.44 4.29
C GLY A 32 -8.31 3.32 3.89
N SER A 33 -8.58 4.55 3.37
CA SER A 33 -7.52 5.54 3.09
C SER A 33 -6.93 6.11 4.38
N LEU A 34 -7.78 6.47 5.35
CA LEU A 34 -7.36 7.01 6.65
C LEU A 34 -6.64 5.96 7.49
N SER A 35 -7.10 4.69 7.43
CA SER A 35 -6.49 3.56 8.13
C SER A 35 -5.02 3.37 7.73
N ALA A 36 -4.70 3.46 6.44
CA ALA A 36 -3.36 3.23 5.91
C ALA A 36 -2.40 4.45 6.03
N ALA A 37 -2.83 5.57 6.59
CA ALA A 37 -2.06 6.82 6.56
C ALA A 37 -0.71 6.72 7.30
N ASP A 38 -0.66 6.17 8.51
CA ASP A 38 0.58 6.01 9.28
C ASP A 38 1.52 5.00 8.64
N LEU A 39 0.94 3.89 8.13
CA LEU A 39 1.68 2.84 7.43
C LEU A 39 2.43 3.41 6.23
N LEU A 40 1.74 4.16 5.35
CA LEU A 40 2.35 4.73 4.15
C LEU A 40 3.23 5.95 4.45
N ALA A 41 2.89 6.76 5.46
CA ALA A 41 3.78 7.82 5.91
C ALA A 41 5.12 7.24 6.38
N THR A 42 5.09 6.18 7.19
CA THR A 42 6.30 5.52 7.67
C THR A 42 7.09 4.90 6.51
N LEU A 43 6.43 4.20 5.59
CA LEU A 43 7.10 3.60 4.44
C LEU A 43 7.82 4.64 3.57
N TYR A 44 7.08 5.66 3.11
CA TYR A 44 7.57 6.59 2.09
C TYR A 44 8.48 7.71 2.61
N PHE A 45 8.40 8.06 3.90
CA PHE A 45 9.14 9.20 4.45
C PHE A 45 10.27 8.82 5.43
N THR A 46 10.64 7.52 5.41
CA THR A 46 11.84 7.01 6.08
C THR A 46 12.78 6.35 5.06
N ASP A 47 13.79 5.65 5.54
CA ASP A 47 14.74 4.85 4.76
C ASP A 47 14.18 3.48 4.31
N GLN A 48 12.88 3.22 4.57
CA GLN A 48 12.26 1.93 4.28
C GLN A 48 11.82 1.77 2.83
N PHE A 49 11.74 2.85 2.06
CA PHE A 49 11.31 2.82 0.65
C PHE A 49 12.19 3.71 -0.24
N ARG A 50 12.83 3.12 -1.22
CA ARG A 50 13.67 3.83 -2.18
C ARG A 50 12.84 4.34 -3.34
N CYS A 51 12.67 5.64 -3.41
CA CYS A 51 12.03 6.32 -4.54
C CYS A 51 12.63 7.72 -4.74
N ASP A 52 12.63 8.19 -5.99
CA ASP A 52 13.06 9.52 -6.36
C ASP A 52 11.99 10.19 -7.24
N PRO A 53 11.35 11.27 -6.77
CA PRO A 53 10.37 12.00 -7.55
C PRO A 53 10.93 12.62 -8.85
N SER A 54 12.23 12.96 -8.88
CA SER A 54 12.90 13.48 -10.08
C SER A 54 13.16 12.40 -11.14
N SER A 55 13.16 11.14 -10.72
CA SER A 55 13.38 9.96 -11.54
C SER A 55 12.36 8.87 -11.25
N PRO A 56 11.04 9.11 -11.51
CA PRO A 56 9.95 8.21 -11.09
C PRO A 56 10.04 6.82 -11.72
N ASN A 57 10.77 6.66 -12.81
CA ASN A 57 10.99 5.39 -13.51
C ASN A 57 12.37 4.76 -13.25
N TRP A 58 13.12 5.26 -12.25
CA TRP A 58 14.40 4.69 -11.87
C TRP A 58 14.31 3.17 -11.66
N ALA A 59 15.17 2.40 -12.34
CA ALA A 59 15.06 0.95 -12.41
C ALA A 59 15.26 0.26 -11.05
N GLU A 60 16.17 0.79 -10.23
CA GLU A 60 16.56 0.19 -8.93
C GLU A 60 15.74 0.73 -7.74
N ARG A 61 14.70 1.52 -7.98
CA ARG A 61 13.77 1.92 -6.91
C ARG A 61 12.94 0.74 -6.41
N ASP A 62 12.44 0.85 -5.20
CA ASP A 62 11.44 -0.10 -4.71
C ASP A 62 10.08 0.08 -5.43
N ARG A 63 9.20 -0.90 -5.32
CA ARG A 63 7.87 -0.92 -5.97
C ARG A 63 6.78 -0.97 -4.92
N PHE A 64 5.71 -0.22 -5.16
CA PHE A 64 4.56 -0.23 -4.28
C PHE A 64 3.27 -0.52 -5.05
N ILE A 65 2.57 -1.56 -4.63
CA ILE A 65 1.29 -2.00 -5.22
C ILE A 65 0.17 -1.72 -4.22
N LEU A 66 -0.71 -0.79 -4.57
CA LEU A 66 -1.94 -0.56 -3.81
C LEU A 66 -3.01 -1.53 -4.30
N SER A 67 -3.09 -2.73 -3.72
CA SER A 67 -4.05 -3.76 -4.13
C SER A 67 -5.49 -3.33 -3.85
N LYS A 68 -5.76 -2.79 -2.66
CA LYS A 68 -7.03 -2.15 -2.32
C LYS A 68 -7.18 -0.78 -3.01
N GLY A 69 -7.30 -0.81 -4.34
CA GLY A 69 -7.26 0.38 -5.20
C GLY A 69 -8.30 1.45 -4.90
N HIS A 70 -9.42 1.09 -4.25
CA HIS A 70 -10.42 2.05 -3.79
C HIS A 70 -9.86 3.06 -2.78
N THR A 71 -8.74 2.77 -2.13
CA THR A 71 -8.04 3.69 -1.22
C THR A 71 -7.01 4.57 -1.92
N ALA A 72 -7.19 4.83 -3.22
CA ALA A 72 -6.36 5.73 -4.02
C ALA A 72 -6.06 7.09 -3.36
N PRO A 73 -6.97 7.73 -2.59
CA PRO A 73 -6.68 9.01 -1.93
C PRO A 73 -5.42 8.98 -1.06
N VAL A 74 -5.15 7.90 -0.32
CA VAL A 74 -3.95 7.85 0.52
C VAL A 74 -2.66 7.87 -0.31
N ILE A 75 -2.57 7.05 -1.37
CA ILE A 75 -1.35 7.03 -2.19
C ILE A 75 -1.18 8.33 -2.98
N TYR A 76 -2.25 8.97 -3.43
CA TYR A 76 -2.17 10.27 -4.10
C TYR A 76 -1.61 11.35 -3.17
N SER A 77 -2.09 11.42 -1.92
CA SER A 77 -1.52 12.35 -0.94
C SER A 77 -0.05 12.05 -0.67
N VAL A 78 0.32 10.79 -0.47
CA VAL A 78 1.72 10.37 -0.27
C VAL A 78 2.61 10.81 -1.43
N LEU A 79 2.22 10.52 -2.67
CA LEU A 79 3.01 10.86 -3.86
C LEU A 79 3.12 12.38 -4.06
N ALA A 80 2.03 13.14 -3.84
CA ALA A 80 2.08 14.60 -3.87
C ALA A 80 3.02 15.17 -2.81
N ARG A 81 2.93 14.69 -1.56
CA ARG A 81 3.80 15.13 -0.46
C ARG A 81 5.25 14.68 -0.61
N ARG A 82 5.49 13.60 -1.38
CA ARG A 82 6.85 13.19 -1.80
C ARG A 82 7.41 14.05 -2.94
N GLY A 83 6.57 14.83 -3.63
CA GLY A 83 6.97 15.71 -4.72
C GLY A 83 6.86 15.10 -6.12
N PHE A 84 6.12 14.02 -6.32
CA PHE A 84 5.87 13.44 -7.65
C PHE A 84 4.97 14.33 -8.52
N PHE A 85 4.11 15.12 -7.90
CA PHE A 85 3.25 16.13 -8.54
C PHE A 85 2.80 17.18 -7.49
N PRO A 86 2.32 18.36 -7.93
CA PRO A 86 1.90 19.43 -7.02
C PRO A 86 0.73 19.01 -6.11
N PRO A 87 0.78 19.30 -4.79
CA PRO A 87 -0.30 18.96 -3.85
C PRO A 87 -1.66 19.58 -4.19
N GLU A 88 -1.67 20.71 -4.91
CA GLU A 88 -2.88 21.41 -5.34
C GLU A 88 -3.72 20.54 -6.28
N GLU A 89 -3.10 19.63 -7.02
CA GLU A 89 -3.79 18.69 -7.89
C GLU A 89 -4.70 17.72 -7.14
N LEU A 90 -4.48 17.50 -5.83
CA LEU A 90 -5.33 16.64 -5.00
C LEU A 90 -6.82 17.03 -5.06
N LEU A 91 -7.10 18.33 -5.23
CA LEU A 91 -8.46 18.84 -5.36
C LEU A 91 -9.14 18.48 -6.69
N THR A 92 -8.42 17.85 -7.60
CA THR A 92 -8.96 17.36 -8.88
C THR A 92 -9.37 15.90 -8.86
N LEU A 93 -9.35 15.23 -7.69
CA LEU A 93 -9.76 13.84 -7.55
C LEU A 93 -11.08 13.57 -8.26
N ARG A 94 -11.13 12.52 -9.10
CA ARG A 94 -12.30 12.07 -9.87
C ARG A 94 -12.90 13.09 -10.86
N ARG A 95 -12.28 14.24 -11.06
CA ARG A 95 -12.72 15.18 -12.09
C ARG A 95 -12.37 14.65 -13.48
N PHE A 96 -13.23 14.97 -14.46
CA PHE A 96 -12.93 14.63 -15.85
C PHE A 96 -11.59 15.25 -16.30
N GLY A 97 -10.75 14.46 -16.95
CA GLY A 97 -9.40 14.87 -17.38
C GLY A 97 -8.32 14.88 -16.31
N SER A 98 -8.67 14.69 -15.02
CA SER A 98 -7.66 14.58 -13.96
C SER A 98 -6.89 13.27 -14.06
N ARG A 99 -5.61 13.31 -13.70
CA ARG A 99 -4.79 12.09 -13.51
C ARG A 99 -5.18 11.30 -12.26
N LEU A 100 -5.87 11.93 -11.30
CA LEU A 100 -6.26 11.36 -10.02
C LEU A 100 -7.63 10.70 -10.14
N GLN A 101 -7.64 9.50 -10.70
CA GLN A 101 -8.85 8.72 -10.90
C GLN A 101 -9.35 8.10 -9.58
N GLY A 102 -10.59 7.60 -9.55
CA GLY A 102 -11.17 6.94 -8.37
C GLY A 102 -10.41 5.67 -7.93
N HIS A 103 -9.66 5.06 -8.85
CA HIS A 103 -8.71 3.97 -8.63
C HIS A 103 -7.38 4.33 -9.31
N PRO A 104 -6.23 3.85 -8.81
CA PRO A 104 -4.94 4.18 -9.40
C PRO A 104 -4.84 3.77 -10.87
N LYS A 105 -4.33 4.68 -11.69
CA LYS A 105 -3.99 4.42 -13.10
C LYS A 105 -2.52 4.75 -13.32
N LYS A 106 -1.70 3.70 -13.50
CA LYS A 106 -0.24 3.78 -13.59
C LYS A 106 0.24 4.83 -14.61
N ASP A 107 -0.29 4.80 -15.82
CA ASP A 107 0.17 5.66 -16.91
C ASP A 107 -0.29 7.13 -16.77
N ALA A 108 -1.18 7.42 -15.83
CA ALA A 108 -1.67 8.77 -15.58
C ALA A 108 -0.95 9.47 -14.43
N THR A 109 -0.55 8.72 -13.39
CA THR A 109 -0.01 9.31 -12.15
C THR A 109 1.43 8.85 -11.93
N PRO A 110 2.42 9.77 -11.93
CA PRO A 110 3.82 9.41 -11.69
C PRO A 110 4.01 8.81 -10.28
N GLY A 111 4.90 7.83 -10.19
CA GLY A 111 5.18 7.12 -8.94
C GLY A 111 4.28 5.91 -8.66
N LEU A 112 3.26 5.65 -9.47
CA LEU A 112 2.47 4.43 -9.40
C LEU A 112 3.13 3.28 -10.18
N ASP A 113 3.10 2.09 -9.62
CA ASP A 113 3.69 0.88 -10.21
C ASP A 113 2.69 0.02 -10.98
N CYS A 114 1.41 0.07 -10.60
CA CYS A 114 0.34 -0.60 -11.34
C CYS A 114 -0.97 0.18 -11.27
N SER A 115 -1.86 -0.13 -12.20
CA SER A 115 -3.28 0.21 -12.09
C SER A 115 -3.96 -0.84 -11.22
N SER A 116 -4.89 -0.42 -10.36
CA SER A 116 -5.62 -1.34 -9.48
C SER A 116 -7.08 -0.92 -9.34
N GLY A 117 -7.89 -1.78 -8.72
CA GLY A 117 -9.33 -1.57 -8.57
C GLY A 117 -10.09 -2.87 -8.41
N SER A 118 -9.70 -3.91 -9.15
CA SER A 118 -10.18 -5.27 -8.92
C SER A 118 -9.44 -5.85 -7.73
N LEU A 119 -10.17 -6.17 -6.66
CA LEU A 119 -9.58 -6.72 -5.43
C LEU A 119 -8.97 -8.10 -5.67
N GLY A 120 -7.99 -8.46 -4.87
CA GLY A 120 -7.29 -9.74 -4.94
C GLY A 120 -6.17 -9.83 -5.99
N GLN A 121 -6.07 -8.86 -6.91
CA GLN A 121 -5.10 -8.92 -8.02
C GLN A 121 -3.69 -8.47 -7.64
N GLY A 122 -3.58 -7.58 -6.66
CA GLY A 122 -2.33 -6.87 -6.38
C GLY A 122 -1.19 -7.78 -5.92
N LEU A 123 -1.46 -8.80 -5.11
CA LEU A 123 -0.42 -9.71 -4.63
C LEU A 123 0.16 -10.54 -5.78
N SER A 124 -0.66 -10.98 -6.73
CA SER A 124 -0.18 -11.68 -7.94
C SER A 124 0.71 -10.78 -8.81
N ILE A 125 0.32 -9.51 -8.98
CA ILE A 125 1.12 -8.51 -9.71
C ILE A 125 2.45 -8.27 -8.98
N ALA A 126 2.40 -8.10 -7.66
CA ALA A 126 3.58 -7.90 -6.82
C ALA A 126 4.55 -9.10 -6.91
N ASN A 127 4.04 -10.32 -6.87
CA ASN A 127 4.83 -11.54 -7.07
C ASN A 127 5.55 -11.56 -8.43
N GLY A 128 4.84 -11.19 -9.49
CA GLY A 128 5.44 -11.14 -10.84
C GLY A 128 6.57 -10.11 -10.92
N ILE A 129 6.40 -8.94 -10.30
CA ILE A 129 7.42 -7.89 -10.22
C ILE A 129 8.60 -8.36 -9.36
N ALA A 130 8.34 -8.91 -8.16
CA ALA A 130 9.37 -9.41 -7.26
C ALA A 130 10.21 -10.52 -7.90
N PHE A 131 9.56 -11.46 -8.58
CA PHE A 131 10.21 -12.53 -9.34
C PHE A 131 11.11 -11.97 -10.45
N ALA A 132 10.63 -10.99 -11.22
CA ALA A 132 11.42 -10.38 -12.28
C ALA A 132 12.64 -9.61 -11.75
N LEU A 133 12.49 -8.90 -10.62
CA LEU A 133 13.59 -8.20 -9.95
C LEU A 133 14.65 -9.18 -9.42
N GLN A 134 14.22 -10.24 -8.74
CA GLN A 134 15.09 -11.30 -8.24
C GLN A 134 15.90 -11.94 -9.39
N ARG A 135 15.24 -12.27 -10.52
CA ARG A 135 15.89 -12.85 -11.70
C ARG A 135 16.91 -11.93 -12.37
N ARG A 136 16.78 -10.61 -12.17
CA ARG A 136 17.75 -9.61 -12.66
C ARG A 136 18.88 -9.35 -11.66
N GLY A 137 18.86 -9.96 -10.49
CA GLY A 137 19.81 -9.70 -9.42
C GLY A 137 19.66 -8.30 -8.79
N SER A 138 18.48 -7.69 -8.91
CA SER A 138 18.18 -6.39 -8.28
C SER A 138 17.88 -6.59 -6.79
N ASP A 139 18.33 -5.66 -5.96
CA ASP A 139 18.04 -5.58 -4.52
C ASP A 139 16.78 -4.76 -4.21
N ALA A 140 16.05 -4.35 -5.25
CA ALA A 140 14.80 -3.62 -5.11
C ALA A 140 13.71 -4.51 -4.47
N ARG A 141 12.93 -3.91 -3.59
CA ARG A 141 11.85 -4.59 -2.87
C ARG A 141 10.49 -4.21 -3.43
N VAL A 142 9.52 -5.09 -3.23
CA VAL A 142 8.13 -4.90 -3.63
C VAL A 142 7.25 -4.91 -2.38
N TYR A 143 6.45 -3.86 -2.21
CA TYR A 143 5.47 -3.75 -1.13
C TYR A 143 4.07 -3.82 -1.73
N CYS A 144 3.19 -4.66 -1.18
CA CYS A 144 1.82 -4.81 -1.64
C CYS A 144 0.85 -4.57 -0.48
N LEU A 145 0.02 -3.52 -0.57
CA LEU A 145 -0.97 -3.21 0.45
C LEU A 145 -2.35 -3.74 0.06
N MET A 146 -2.84 -4.65 0.86
CA MET A 146 -4.17 -5.27 0.77
C MET A 146 -5.06 -4.85 1.94
N GLY A 147 -6.36 -4.98 1.80
CA GLY A 147 -7.33 -4.91 2.90
C GLY A 147 -7.67 -6.31 3.42
N ASP A 148 -8.19 -6.37 4.64
CA ASP A 148 -8.64 -7.63 5.25
C ASP A 148 -9.85 -8.25 4.53
N GLY A 149 -10.84 -7.43 4.14
CA GLY A 149 -11.95 -7.90 3.30
C GLY A 149 -11.51 -8.38 1.92
N GLU A 150 -10.41 -7.82 1.38
CA GLU A 150 -9.81 -8.28 0.12
C GLU A 150 -9.26 -9.71 0.22
N LEU A 151 -8.84 -10.15 1.41
CA LEU A 151 -8.36 -11.53 1.62
C LEU A 151 -9.44 -12.59 1.46
N GLN A 152 -10.69 -12.21 1.30
CA GLN A 152 -11.78 -13.13 0.96
C GLN A 152 -11.73 -13.58 -0.51
N GLU A 153 -10.94 -12.91 -1.35
CA GLU A 153 -10.69 -13.29 -2.75
C GLU A 153 -9.74 -14.51 -2.82
N GLY A 154 -10.15 -15.55 -3.54
CA GLY A 154 -9.38 -16.80 -3.65
C GLY A 154 -7.98 -16.60 -4.25
N GLN A 155 -7.86 -15.66 -5.21
CA GLN A 155 -6.59 -15.35 -5.87
C GLN A 155 -5.50 -14.83 -4.93
N VAL A 156 -5.86 -14.19 -3.80
CA VAL A 156 -4.87 -13.80 -2.78
C VAL A 156 -4.14 -15.01 -2.23
N TRP A 157 -4.87 -16.09 -1.94
CA TRP A 157 -4.31 -17.33 -1.40
C TRP A 157 -3.48 -18.09 -2.42
N GLU A 158 -3.89 -18.09 -3.69
CA GLU A 158 -3.09 -18.62 -4.80
C GLU A 158 -1.76 -17.86 -4.91
N ALA A 159 -1.79 -16.55 -4.85
CA ALA A 159 -0.60 -15.71 -4.84
C ALA A 159 0.27 -15.90 -3.58
N ALA A 160 -0.36 -16.11 -2.43
CA ALA A 160 0.34 -16.39 -1.17
C ALA A 160 1.12 -17.72 -1.20
N MET A 161 0.65 -18.73 -1.94
CA MET A 161 1.40 -19.96 -2.18
C MET A 161 2.57 -19.77 -3.16
N PHE A 162 2.43 -18.89 -4.13
CA PHE A 162 3.43 -18.67 -5.19
C PHE A 162 4.74 -18.07 -4.64
N ALA A 163 4.66 -17.07 -3.79
CA ALA A 163 5.85 -16.34 -3.31
C ALA A 163 6.85 -17.27 -2.58
N PRO A 164 6.46 -18.07 -1.59
CA PRO A 164 7.37 -18.99 -0.91
C PRO A 164 7.84 -20.13 -1.79
N GLN A 165 7.02 -20.56 -2.76
CA GLN A 165 7.42 -21.61 -3.73
C GLN A 165 8.61 -21.16 -4.58
N HIS A 166 8.68 -19.86 -4.89
CA HIS A 166 9.76 -19.28 -5.70
C HIS A 166 10.85 -18.59 -4.88
N GLY A 167 10.77 -18.68 -3.53
CA GLY A 167 11.76 -18.08 -2.63
C GLY A 167 11.84 -16.56 -2.77
N LEU A 168 10.69 -15.89 -2.93
CA LEU A 168 10.64 -14.43 -3.07
C LEU A 168 10.81 -13.79 -1.68
N ASP A 169 12.04 -13.40 -1.35
CA ASP A 169 12.43 -12.71 -0.12
C ASP A 169 12.44 -11.18 -0.26
N ASN A 170 12.21 -10.70 -1.47
CA ASN A 170 12.15 -9.28 -1.81
C ASN A 170 10.72 -8.71 -1.87
N ILE A 171 9.72 -9.43 -1.35
CA ILE A 171 8.33 -8.98 -1.27
C ILE A 171 7.88 -8.82 0.18
N CYS A 172 7.17 -7.72 0.47
CA CYS A 172 6.49 -7.47 1.73
C CYS A 172 4.99 -7.28 1.47
N ALA A 173 4.18 -8.25 1.85
CA ALA A 173 2.73 -8.18 1.81
C ALA A 173 2.23 -7.48 3.08
N LEU A 174 1.52 -6.37 2.93
CA LEU A 174 0.94 -5.57 4.00
C LEU A 174 -0.56 -5.81 4.03
N VAL A 175 -1.11 -6.16 5.17
CA VAL A 175 -2.55 -6.31 5.37
C VAL A 175 -3.03 -5.23 6.32
N ASP A 176 -3.83 -4.30 5.82
CA ASP A 176 -4.59 -3.36 6.66
C ASP A 176 -5.80 -4.09 7.25
N TYR A 177 -5.58 -4.69 8.42
CA TYR A 177 -6.60 -5.42 9.16
C TYR A 177 -7.40 -4.44 10.04
N ASN A 178 -8.31 -3.69 9.42
CA ASN A 178 -9.14 -2.71 10.12
C ASN A 178 -10.53 -3.27 10.52
N ASN A 179 -10.80 -4.53 10.17
CA ASN A 179 -12.03 -5.28 10.44
C ASN A 179 -13.31 -4.63 9.89
N VAL A 180 -13.19 -3.82 8.82
CA VAL A 180 -14.34 -3.17 8.18
C VAL A 180 -14.28 -3.36 6.66
N GLN A 181 -15.37 -3.86 6.07
CA GLN A 181 -15.56 -3.93 4.63
C GLN A 181 -16.95 -3.41 4.26
N LEU A 182 -17.06 -2.61 3.17
CA LEU A 182 -18.33 -1.99 2.77
C LEU A 182 -19.04 -1.37 3.98
N ASP A 183 -20.19 -1.91 4.36
CA ASP A 183 -21.06 -1.38 5.41
C ASP A 183 -21.06 -2.25 6.69
N GLY A 184 -20.09 -3.16 6.86
CA GLY A 184 -20.07 -4.07 8.00
C GLY A 184 -18.69 -4.54 8.43
N ARG A 185 -18.65 -5.32 9.48
CA ARG A 185 -17.43 -5.91 10.02
C ARG A 185 -17.04 -7.15 9.22
N VAL A 186 -15.73 -7.33 8.99
CA VAL A 186 -15.21 -8.50 8.27
C VAL A 186 -15.54 -9.80 9.00
N ASP A 187 -15.42 -9.81 10.33
CA ASP A 187 -15.70 -10.97 11.17
C ASP A 187 -17.20 -11.37 11.20
N GLU A 188 -18.10 -10.42 10.93
CA GLU A 188 -19.54 -10.69 10.83
C GLU A 188 -19.99 -11.09 9.41
N ILE A 189 -19.29 -10.60 8.37
CA ILE A 189 -19.66 -10.86 6.97
C ILE A 189 -19.00 -12.15 6.47
N LYS A 190 -17.67 -12.24 6.56
CA LYS A 190 -16.90 -13.43 6.17
C LYS A 190 -15.53 -13.39 6.85
N GLU A 191 -15.42 -14.12 7.96
CA GLU A 191 -14.24 -14.19 8.81
C GLU A 191 -12.98 -14.67 8.03
N VAL A 192 -11.89 -13.96 8.19
CA VAL A 192 -10.59 -14.32 7.59
C VAL A 192 -9.60 -14.91 8.62
N GLN A 193 -9.95 -14.84 9.91
CA GLN A 193 -9.14 -15.43 10.97
C GLN A 193 -9.16 -16.97 10.95
N PRO A 194 -8.15 -17.66 11.51
CA PRO A 194 -6.89 -17.11 12.03
C PRO A 194 -5.92 -16.76 10.89
N LEU A 195 -5.63 -15.47 10.73
CA LEU A 195 -4.87 -14.99 9.57
C LEU A 195 -3.37 -15.32 9.68
N ARG A 196 -2.77 -15.09 10.86
CA ARG A 196 -1.35 -15.40 11.11
C ARG A 196 -1.05 -16.84 10.76
N GLU A 197 -1.78 -17.79 11.35
CA GLU A 197 -1.56 -19.22 11.20
C GLU A 197 -1.74 -19.67 9.74
N LYS A 198 -2.70 -19.09 9.02
CA LYS A 198 -2.90 -19.37 7.59
C LYS A 198 -1.68 -18.95 6.76
N LEU A 199 -1.15 -17.75 6.99
CA LEU A 199 0.00 -17.24 6.27
C LEU A 199 1.30 -17.98 6.65
N GLU A 200 1.49 -18.29 7.94
CA GLU A 200 2.61 -19.09 8.43
C GLU A 200 2.58 -20.52 7.85
N ALA A 201 1.39 -21.13 7.70
CA ALA A 201 1.22 -22.42 7.03
C ALA A 201 1.67 -22.35 5.55
N PHE A 202 1.56 -21.20 4.91
CA PHE A 202 2.13 -20.95 3.58
C PHE A 202 3.61 -20.52 3.64
N ARG A 203 4.27 -20.60 4.79
CA ARG A 203 5.69 -20.25 5.01
C ARG A 203 6.01 -18.75 4.88
N TRP A 204 5.05 -17.88 5.12
CA TRP A 204 5.31 -16.46 5.29
C TRP A 204 5.83 -16.18 6.71
N ASN A 205 6.80 -15.27 6.82
CA ASN A 205 7.15 -14.68 8.11
C ASN A 205 6.14 -13.57 8.44
N VAL A 206 5.35 -13.74 9.49
CA VAL A 206 4.25 -12.84 9.85
C VAL A 206 4.64 -11.94 11.01
N ILE A 207 4.55 -10.64 10.81
CA ILE A 207 4.78 -9.61 11.83
C ILE A 207 3.47 -8.86 12.05
N GLU A 208 2.94 -8.89 13.25
CA GLU A 208 1.78 -8.10 13.66
C GLU A 208 2.23 -6.85 14.39
N THR A 209 1.60 -5.73 14.07
CA THR A 209 1.92 -4.44 14.69
C THR A 209 0.68 -3.55 14.79
N ASP A 210 0.69 -2.60 15.73
CA ASP A 210 -0.31 -1.54 15.76
C ASP A 210 -0.12 -0.63 14.55
N GLY A 211 -1.12 -0.60 13.66
CA GLY A 211 -1.13 0.19 12.43
C GLY A 211 -1.19 1.71 12.65
N HIS A 212 -1.29 2.19 13.91
CA HIS A 212 -1.30 3.59 14.29
C HIS A 212 -0.12 4.00 15.19
N ASP A 213 0.74 3.06 15.56
CA ASP A 213 2.02 3.35 16.22
C ASP A 213 3.15 3.43 15.19
N VAL A 214 3.57 4.65 14.87
CA VAL A 214 4.62 4.94 13.87
C VAL A 214 5.95 4.26 14.21
N SER A 215 6.32 4.17 15.49
CA SER A 215 7.56 3.52 15.93
C SER A 215 7.48 2.00 15.79
N ALA A 216 6.34 1.41 16.14
CA ALA A 216 6.09 -0.02 15.95
C ALA A 216 6.07 -0.39 14.46
N ILE A 217 5.42 0.41 13.60
CA ILE A 217 5.41 0.24 12.14
C ILE A 217 6.83 0.31 11.58
N TYR A 218 7.63 1.31 11.99
CA TYR A 218 9.01 1.43 11.52
C TYR A 218 9.85 0.20 11.90
N SER A 219 9.73 -0.29 13.14
CA SER A 219 10.42 -1.50 13.61
C SER A 219 9.96 -2.75 12.83
N ALA A 220 8.67 -2.86 12.52
CA ALA A 220 8.13 -3.95 11.71
C ALA A 220 8.71 -3.93 10.28
N TYR A 221 8.81 -2.76 9.64
CA TYR A 221 9.48 -2.65 8.33
C TYR A 221 10.95 -3.04 8.38
N GLN A 222 11.67 -2.62 9.43
CA GLN A 222 13.09 -3.02 9.61
C GLN A 222 13.20 -4.55 9.73
N ALA A 223 12.36 -5.17 10.57
CA ALA A 223 12.36 -6.62 10.75
C ALA A 223 11.99 -7.38 9.46
N ALA A 224 11.06 -6.85 8.67
CA ALA A 224 10.69 -7.44 7.38
C ALA A 224 11.80 -7.33 6.30
N ARG A 225 12.82 -6.48 6.51
CA ARG A 225 13.95 -6.31 5.60
C ARG A 225 15.17 -7.14 5.98
N ALA A 226 15.23 -7.59 7.24
CA ALA A 226 16.35 -8.39 7.77
C ALA A 226 16.32 -9.82 7.23
#